data_5f4d09dd7bea2abb9eb8f981c18cd15b
#
_entry.id   5f4d09dd7bea2abb9eb8f981c18cd15b
#
_cell.length_a   1.000
_cell.length_b   1.000
_cell.length_c   1.000
_cell.angle_alpha   90.00
_cell.angle_beta   90.00
_cell.angle_gamma   90.00
#
_symmetry.space_group_name_H-M   'P 1'
#
loop_
_entity.id
_entity.type
_entity.pdbx_description
1 polymer ?
#
loop_
_entity_poly.entity_id
_entity_poly.type
_entity_poly.pdbx_seq_one_letter_code
_entity_poly.pdbx_strand_id
1 'polypeptide(L)'
;MKNKQKLFLTAFVSAVLLSTTSVYAKTEKYSFDVFLWGIKVGELIYSIKTSERDYDISGVLMSKGLARMVTKYKFQAEAKGKLSNKLYTPTFYRGKSDTKRRKEEKSMVYHKMVPKVTSTKVPQSHWAKPKSQKGTVDPMTAIHLVMSDKDKKTICSQTFHLFDGARRIEIKLSKIKIQENSAKCQGEYIREDGYSDEEMKEGKVFPFTVNYIMKGELYSVESLEIKALRGRTKFTKR
;
A
#
# COMPACT_ATOMS: atom_id res chain seq x y z
N MET A 1 21.74 68.06 -51.96
CA MET A 1 20.54 67.20 -51.88
C MET A 1 20.87 66.10 -50.93
N LYS A 2 20.30 66.11 -49.70
CA LYS A 2 20.61 65.16 -48.64
C LYS A 2 19.47 64.14 -48.52
N ASN A 3 19.72 62.87 -48.86
CA ASN A 3 18.82 61.75 -48.64
C ASN A 3 18.95 61.29 -47.18
N LYS A 4 17.80 61.40 -46.42
CA LYS A 4 17.66 60.80 -45.10
C LYS A 4 17.05 59.42 -45.25
N GLN A 5 17.84 58.36 -45.06
CA GLN A 5 17.34 57.02 -44.88
C GLN A 5 16.76 56.88 -43.47
N LYS A 6 15.48 56.54 -43.39
CA LYS A 6 14.82 56.16 -42.14
C LYS A 6 15.04 54.66 -41.88
N LEU A 7 15.75 54.38 -40.80
CA LEU A 7 15.97 53.04 -40.31
C LEU A 7 14.76 52.60 -39.51
N PHE A 8 13.98 51.63 -40.03
CA PHE A 8 12.89 50.97 -39.29
C PHE A 8 13.45 49.89 -38.44
N LEU A 9 13.50 50.06 -37.13
CA LEU A 9 13.85 49.05 -36.12
C LEU A 9 12.61 48.22 -35.82
N THR A 10 12.52 47.01 -36.39
CA THR A 10 11.42 46.06 -36.10
C THR A 10 11.81 45.28 -34.85
N ALA A 11 11.17 45.59 -33.72
CA ALA A 11 11.32 44.84 -32.48
C ALA A 11 10.53 43.55 -32.60
N PHE A 12 11.22 42.43 -32.67
CA PHE A 12 10.63 41.06 -32.64
C PHE A 12 10.40 40.67 -31.17
N VAL A 13 9.19 40.85 -30.67
CA VAL A 13 8.81 40.38 -29.32
C VAL A 13 8.51 38.88 -29.41
N SER A 14 9.48 38.05 -29.04
CA SER A 14 9.31 36.61 -28.88
C SER A 14 8.50 36.35 -27.60
N ALA A 15 7.19 36.08 -27.75
CA ALA A 15 6.35 35.58 -26.68
C ALA A 15 6.73 34.13 -26.33
N VAL A 16 7.49 33.94 -25.27
CA VAL A 16 7.75 32.60 -24.68
C VAL A 16 6.46 32.13 -24.01
N LEU A 17 5.70 31.27 -24.69
CA LEU A 17 4.58 30.53 -24.11
C LEU A 17 5.12 29.56 -23.06
N LEU A 18 5.09 29.97 -21.80
CA LEU A 18 5.30 29.07 -20.65
C LEU A 18 4.12 28.09 -20.60
N SER A 19 4.28 26.92 -21.23
CA SER A 19 3.36 25.81 -21.10
C SER A 19 3.41 25.31 -19.66
N THR A 20 2.48 25.74 -18.80
CA THR A 20 2.28 25.17 -17.47
C THR A 20 1.71 23.78 -17.66
N THR A 21 2.56 22.74 -17.61
CA THR A 21 2.11 21.34 -17.52
C THR A 21 1.38 21.17 -16.20
N SER A 22 0.06 21.10 -16.26
CA SER A 22 -0.76 20.74 -15.09
C SER A 22 -0.33 19.34 -14.62
N VAL A 23 0.29 19.26 -13.45
CA VAL A 23 0.60 17.97 -12.78
C VAL A 23 -0.73 17.31 -12.43
N TYR A 24 -1.16 16.36 -13.24
CA TYR A 24 -2.42 15.66 -13.02
C TYR A 24 -2.25 14.62 -11.93
N ALA A 25 -2.82 14.87 -10.74
CA ALA A 25 -2.86 13.91 -9.66
C ALA A 25 -3.96 12.89 -9.92
N LYS A 26 -3.60 11.61 -10.10
CA LYS A 26 -4.55 10.50 -10.24
C LYS A 26 -5.00 10.02 -8.86
N THR A 27 -6.32 9.86 -8.66
CA THR A 27 -6.88 9.25 -7.44
C THR A 27 -7.58 7.96 -7.80
N GLU A 28 -7.18 6.88 -7.14
CA GLU A 28 -7.81 5.56 -7.25
C GLU A 28 -8.45 5.19 -5.92
N LYS A 29 -9.62 4.53 -5.96
CA LYS A 29 -10.36 4.06 -4.78
C LYS A 29 -10.58 2.57 -4.87
N TYR A 30 -10.39 1.89 -3.75
CA TYR A 30 -10.54 0.45 -3.63
C TYR A 30 -11.45 0.13 -2.45
N SER A 31 -12.39 -0.79 -2.67
CA SER A 31 -13.36 -1.22 -1.66
C SER A 31 -13.51 -2.73 -1.70
N PHE A 32 -13.38 -3.36 -0.53
CA PHE A 32 -13.44 -4.80 -0.36
C PHE A 32 -14.37 -5.16 0.79
N ASP A 33 -15.21 -6.16 0.57
CA ASP A 33 -15.92 -6.85 1.64
C ASP A 33 -14.99 -7.88 2.29
N VAL A 34 -15.02 -7.97 3.62
CA VAL A 34 -14.18 -8.87 4.40
C VAL A 34 -15.03 -10.00 4.96
N PHE A 35 -14.66 -11.23 4.64
CA PHE A 35 -15.31 -12.44 5.11
C PHE A 35 -14.37 -13.24 6.00
N LEU A 36 -14.92 -13.80 7.08
CA LEU A 36 -14.27 -14.78 7.94
C LEU A 36 -15.14 -16.03 7.94
N TRP A 37 -14.59 -17.17 7.53
CA TRP A 37 -15.33 -18.44 7.31
C TRP A 37 -16.60 -18.29 6.44
N GLY A 38 -16.57 -17.42 5.44
CA GLY A 38 -17.71 -17.15 4.56
C GLY A 38 -18.72 -16.14 5.08
N ILE A 39 -18.61 -15.69 6.34
CA ILE A 39 -19.50 -14.69 6.93
C ILE A 39 -18.87 -13.31 6.72
N LYS A 40 -19.68 -12.37 6.20
CA LYS A 40 -19.23 -10.98 6.05
C LYS A 40 -19.07 -10.33 7.43
N VAL A 41 -17.85 -9.98 7.78
CA VAL A 41 -17.48 -9.42 9.10
C VAL A 41 -17.07 -7.95 9.03
N GLY A 42 -16.77 -7.44 7.85
CA GLY A 42 -16.28 -6.07 7.75
C GLY A 42 -16.07 -5.58 6.32
N GLU A 43 -15.40 -4.46 6.23
CA GLU A 43 -14.98 -3.87 4.96
C GLU A 43 -13.59 -3.22 5.10
N LEU A 44 -12.83 -3.27 4.00
CA LEU A 44 -11.61 -2.49 3.79
C LEU A 44 -11.90 -1.48 2.67
N ILE A 45 -11.69 -0.20 2.96
CA ILE A 45 -11.78 0.88 1.96
C ILE A 45 -10.49 1.65 2.03
N TYR A 46 -9.84 1.85 0.89
CA TYR A 46 -8.68 2.73 0.81
C TYR A 46 -8.65 3.49 -0.50
N SER A 47 -7.93 4.61 -0.49
CA SER A 47 -7.64 5.41 -1.69
C SER A 47 -6.16 5.71 -1.77
N ILE A 48 -5.68 5.82 -2.99
CA ILE A 48 -4.34 6.33 -3.28
C ILE A 48 -4.46 7.53 -4.22
N LYS A 49 -3.75 8.59 -3.89
CA LYS A 49 -3.52 9.73 -4.75
C LYS A 49 -2.06 9.71 -5.19
N THR A 50 -1.82 9.66 -6.49
CA THR A 50 -0.48 9.67 -7.07
C THR A 50 -0.28 10.93 -7.89
N SER A 51 0.90 11.50 -7.81
CA SER A 51 1.45 12.48 -8.75
C SER A 51 2.68 11.89 -9.45
N GLU A 52 3.40 12.68 -10.23
CA GLU A 52 4.62 12.20 -10.90
C GLU A 52 5.68 11.65 -9.93
N ARG A 53 5.78 12.21 -8.73
CA ARG A 53 6.87 11.91 -7.78
C ARG A 53 6.41 11.51 -6.38
N ASP A 54 5.12 11.61 -6.10
CA ASP A 54 4.59 11.42 -4.75
C ASP A 54 3.36 10.52 -4.74
N TYR A 55 3.15 9.86 -3.61
CA TYR A 55 1.92 9.15 -3.33
C TYR A 55 1.41 9.47 -1.92
N ASP A 56 0.09 9.41 -1.76
CA ASP A 56 -0.63 9.52 -0.49
C ASP A 56 -1.72 8.44 -0.46
N ILE A 57 -1.63 7.54 0.52
CA ILE A 57 -2.58 6.43 0.70
C ILE A 57 -3.30 6.65 2.03
N SER A 58 -4.62 6.50 2.03
CA SER A 58 -5.41 6.50 3.25
C SER A 58 -6.47 5.40 3.20
N GLY A 59 -6.72 4.76 4.33
CA GLY A 59 -7.67 3.65 4.37
C GLY A 59 -8.22 3.34 5.74
N VAL A 60 -9.28 2.55 5.73
CA VAL A 60 -9.95 2.06 6.92
C VAL A 60 -10.38 0.61 6.72
N LEU A 61 -10.06 -0.22 7.71
CA LEU A 61 -10.59 -1.56 7.89
C LEU A 61 -11.49 -1.55 9.12
N MET A 62 -12.75 -1.95 8.97
CA MET A 62 -13.69 -1.90 10.09
C MET A 62 -14.66 -3.08 10.07
N SER A 63 -15.10 -3.51 11.26
CA SER A 63 -16.20 -4.47 11.40
C SER A 63 -17.54 -3.87 10.98
N LYS A 64 -18.38 -4.63 10.31
CA LYS A 64 -19.72 -4.24 9.84
C LYS A 64 -20.78 -5.28 10.24
N GLY A 65 -22.05 -4.87 10.14
CA GLY A 65 -23.19 -5.75 10.39
C GLY A 65 -23.19 -6.35 11.78
N LEU A 66 -23.66 -7.59 11.91
CA LEU A 66 -23.73 -8.34 13.18
C LEU A 66 -22.34 -8.53 13.82
N ALA A 67 -21.29 -8.68 13.03
CA ALA A 67 -19.92 -8.82 13.55
C ALA A 67 -19.48 -7.62 14.41
N ARG A 68 -19.98 -6.40 14.13
CA ARG A 68 -19.71 -5.21 14.93
C ARG A 68 -20.29 -5.29 16.35
N MET A 69 -21.37 -6.01 16.52
CA MET A 69 -22.00 -6.20 17.84
C MET A 69 -21.13 -7.09 18.74
N VAL A 70 -20.48 -8.10 18.15
CA VAL A 70 -19.60 -9.03 18.87
C VAL A 70 -18.20 -8.45 19.02
N THR A 71 -17.61 -7.96 17.93
CA THR A 71 -16.24 -7.45 17.90
C THR A 71 -16.19 -6.10 17.20
N LYS A 72 -16.21 -5.01 17.98
CA LYS A 72 -15.94 -3.68 17.44
C LYS A 72 -14.46 -3.59 17.11
N TYR A 73 -14.14 -3.44 15.83
CA TYR A 73 -12.79 -3.23 15.33
C TYR A 73 -12.80 -2.14 14.28
N LYS A 74 -11.90 -1.16 14.43
CA LYS A 74 -11.62 -0.13 13.43
C LYS A 74 -10.12 0.11 13.39
N PHE A 75 -9.55 -0.06 12.21
CA PHE A 75 -8.17 0.30 11.92
C PHE A 75 -8.17 1.36 10.83
N GLN A 76 -7.56 2.51 11.10
CA GLN A 76 -7.37 3.59 10.15
C GLN A 76 -5.88 3.80 9.94
N ALA A 77 -5.47 4.00 8.70
CA ALA A 77 -4.09 4.27 8.42
C ALA A 77 -3.93 5.22 7.24
N GLU A 78 -2.80 5.93 7.26
CA GLU A 78 -2.33 6.79 6.18
C GLU A 78 -0.85 6.55 5.94
N ALA A 79 -0.42 6.68 4.69
CA ALA A 79 0.97 6.59 4.29
C ALA A 79 1.26 7.61 3.19
N LYS A 80 2.44 8.20 3.23
CA LYS A 80 2.93 9.13 2.20
C LYS A 80 4.34 8.76 1.81
N GLY A 81 4.70 9.06 0.58
CA GLY A 81 6.05 8.77 0.12
C GLY A 81 6.34 9.27 -1.28
N LYS A 82 7.51 8.90 -1.75
CA LYS A 82 7.98 9.17 -3.11
C LYS A 82 7.67 8.01 -4.03
N LEU A 83 7.27 8.33 -5.25
CA LEU A 83 7.03 7.39 -6.33
C LEU A 83 8.03 7.67 -7.45
N SER A 84 8.83 6.66 -7.82
CA SER A 84 9.75 6.74 -8.93
C SER A 84 9.81 5.40 -9.64
N ASN A 85 9.53 5.35 -10.94
CA ASN A 85 9.56 4.12 -11.74
C ASN A 85 8.77 2.96 -11.10
N LYS A 86 7.57 3.24 -10.57
CA LYS A 86 6.72 2.30 -9.83
C LYS A 86 7.31 1.80 -8.49
N LEU A 87 8.43 2.36 -8.03
CA LEU A 87 9.00 2.10 -6.72
C LEU A 87 8.40 3.07 -5.69
N TYR A 88 7.77 2.52 -4.68
CA TYR A 88 7.19 3.24 -3.55
C TYR A 88 8.22 3.34 -2.43
N THR A 89 8.59 4.57 -2.06
CA THR A 89 9.53 4.86 -0.97
C THR A 89 8.81 5.65 0.11
N PRO A 90 8.43 5.03 1.24
CA PRO A 90 7.70 5.71 2.31
C PRO A 90 8.51 6.86 2.91
N THR A 91 7.80 7.94 3.26
CA THR A 91 8.34 9.05 4.08
C THR A 91 7.59 9.18 5.39
N PHE A 92 6.33 8.75 5.41
CA PHE A 92 5.46 8.81 6.59
C PHE A 92 4.44 7.68 6.57
N TYR A 93 4.13 7.17 7.77
CA TYR A 93 3.03 6.25 8.04
C TYR A 93 2.43 6.56 9.41
N ARG A 94 1.11 6.45 9.52
CA ARG A 94 0.37 6.46 10.78
C ARG A 94 -0.73 5.41 10.74
N GLY A 95 -0.83 4.59 11.77
CA GLY A 95 -1.91 3.63 11.97
C GLY A 95 -2.56 3.81 13.34
N LYS A 96 -3.89 3.76 13.38
CA LYS A 96 -4.70 3.82 14.60
C LYS A 96 -5.63 2.62 14.63
N SER A 97 -5.59 1.85 15.71
CA SER A 97 -6.54 0.78 15.96
C SER A 97 -7.44 1.12 17.15
N ASP A 98 -8.74 0.89 16.98
CA ASP A 98 -9.75 1.04 18.02
C ASP A 98 -10.55 -0.27 18.13
N THR A 99 -10.39 -0.94 19.25
CA THR A 99 -11.13 -2.16 19.60
C THR A 99 -11.93 -1.93 20.87
N LYS A 100 -12.83 -2.85 21.21
CA LYS A 100 -13.56 -2.77 22.51
C LYS A 100 -12.65 -2.70 23.72
N ARG A 101 -11.42 -3.25 23.61
CA ARG A 101 -10.51 -3.42 24.76
C ARG A 101 -9.40 -2.36 24.84
N ARG A 102 -8.96 -1.82 23.69
CA ARG A 102 -7.82 -0.89 23.65
C ARG A 102 -7.80 -0.04 22.40
N LYS A 103 -7.16 1.10 22.53
CA LYS A 103 -6.83 1.98 21.43
C LYS A 103 -5.32 2.07 21.33
N GLU A 104 -4.79 1.89 20.13
CA GLU A 104 -3.35 1.97 19.87
C GLU A 104 -3.11 2.90 18.69
N GLU A 105 -2.07 3.71 18.78
CA GLU A 105 -1.60 4.53 17.68
C GLU A 105 -0.10 4.27 17.48
N LYS A 106 0.31 4.22 16.21
CA LYS A 106 1.69 4.05 15.81
C LYS A 106 1.96 4.93 14.60
N SER A 107 3.11 5.60 14.59
CA SER A 107 3.59 6.36 13.44
C SER A 107 5.04 6.04 13.14
N MET A 108 5.40 6.19 11.86
CA MET A 108 6.77 6.06 11.37
C MET A 108 7.09 7.25 10.49
N VAL A 109 8.20 7.92 10.77
CA VAL A 109 8.81 8.95 9.93
C VAL A 109 10.10 8.40 9.38
N TYR A 110 10.25 8.41 8.06
CA TYR A 110 11.42 7.83 7.39
C TYR A 110 12.47 8.90 7.11
N HIS A 111 13.69 8.68 7.57
CA HIS A 111 14.85 9.49 7.23
C HIS A 111 15.86 8.63 6.46
N LYS A 112 16.19 9.00 5.23
CA LYS A 112 17.06 8.20 4.33
C LYS A 112 16.60 6.72 4.24
N MET A 113 15.28 6.51 4.13
CA MET A 113 14.59 5.20 4.10
C MET A 113 14.68 4.38 5.41
N VAL A 114 15.14 4.96 6.51
CA VAL A 114 15.16 4.31 7.82
C VAL A 114 14.01 4.87 8.66
N PRO A 115 13.09 4.03 9.18
CA PRO A 115 11.97 4.49 9.98
C PRO A 115 12.40 4.88 11.40
N LYS A 116 11.83 5.99 11.89
CA LYS A 116 11.78 6.34 13.33
C LYS A 116 10.35 6.08 13.79
N VAL A 117 10.19 5.21 14.78
CA VAL A 117 8.87 4.75 15.27
C VAL A 117 8.48 5.53 16.52
N THR A 118 7.21 5.95 16.55
CA THR A 118 6.52 6.44 17.77
C THR A 118 5.26 5.58 17.95
N SER A 119 5.04 5.06 19.16
CA SER A 119 3.92 4.16 19.46
C SER A 119 3.38 4.42 20.86
N THR A 120 2.07 4.30 21.03
CA THR A 120 1.42 4.26 22.35
C THR A 120 1.63 2.94 23.09
N LYS A 121 2.06 1.89 22.37
CA LYS A 121 2.39 0.60 22.94
C LYS A 121 3.86 0.57 23.39
N VAL A 122 4.11 0.07 24.59
CA VAL A 122 5.46 -0.12 25.11
C VAL A 122 6.21 -1.13 24.24
N PRO A 123 7.42 -0.79 23.75
CA PRO A 123 8.23 -1.72 22.98
C PRO A 123 8.56 -2.98 23.78
N GLN A 124 8.55 -4.13 23.11
CA GLN A 124 8.96 -5.41 23.69
C GLN A 124 10.39 -5.76 23.24
N SER A 125 11.10 -6.55 24.04
CA SER A 125 12.51 -6.88 23.80
C SER A 125 12.77 -7.56 22.45
N HIS A 126 11.82 -8.37 21.98
CA HIS A 126 11.90 -9.09 20.70
C HIS A 126 11.53 -8.24 19.48
N TRP A 127 11.03 -7.00 19.66
CA TRP A 127 10.66 -6.19 18.50
C TRP A 127 11.87 -5.85 17.62
N ALA A 128 11.67 -5.90 16.32
CA ALA A 128 12.67 -5.55 15.33
C ALA A 128 13.16 -4.10 15.52
N LYS A 129 14.48 -3.90 15.46
CA LYS A 129 15.08 -2.58 15.67
C LYS A 129 14.82 -1.68 14.47
N PRO A 130 14.22 -0.48 14.63
CA PRO A 130 13.92 0.41 13.51
C PRO A 130 15.14 0.78 12.65
N LYS A 131 16.32 0.90 13.26
CA LYS A 131 17.57 1.24 12.55
C LYS A 131 17.99 0.22 11.49
N SER A 132 17.61 -1.05 11.66
CA SER A 132 17.90 -2.14 10.69
C SER A 132 16.84 -2.29 9.59
N GLN A 133 15.78 -1.44 9.58
CA GLN A 133 14.65 -1.56 8.67
C GLN A 133 14.75 -0.64 7.43
N LYS A 134 15.98 -0.36 6.99
CA LYS A 134 16.19 0.44 5.77
C LYS A 134 15.58 -0.25 4.55
N GLY A 135 14.82 0.52 3.75
CA GLY A 135 14.25 0.04 2.48
C GLY A 135 12.97 -0.79 2.63
N THR A 136 12.43 -0.93 3.84
CA THR A 136 11.11 -1.54 4.03
C THR A 136 10.00 -0.55 3.67
N VAL A 137 8.86 -1.07 3.19
CA VAL A 137 7.62 -0.29 3.06
C VAL A 137 6.80 -0.35 4.34
N ASP A 138 5.84 0.56 4.47
CA ASP A 138 4.84 0.57 5.54
C ASP A 138 3.63 -0.33 5.22
N PRO A 139 2.75 -0.64 6.20
CA PRO A 139 1.60 -1.52 5.98
C PRO A 139 0.60 -1.04 4.92
N MET A 140 0.36 0.28 4.78
CA MET A 140 -0.59 0.77 3.77
C MET A 140 -0.01 0.68 2.37
N THR A 141 1.26 1.00 2.21
CA THR A 141 1.99 0.79 0.95
C THR A 141 2.02 -0.70 0.59
N ALA A 142 2.25 -1.61 1.55
CA ALA A 142 2.21 -3.05 1.32
C ALA A 142 0.83 -3.54 0.84
N ILE A 143 -0.26 -3.07 1.47
CA ILE A 143 -1.63 -3.38 1.03
C ILE A 143 -1.84 -2.93 -0.41
N HIS A 144 -1.44 -1.71 -0.76
CA HIS A 144 -1.57 -1.20 -2.12
C HIS A 144 -0.72 -2.02 -3.11
N LEU A 145 0.52 -2.36 -2.75
CA LEU A 145 1.38 -3.20 -3.59
C LEU A 145 0.79 -4.58 -3.89
N VAL A 146 0.04 -5.18 -2.97
CA VAL A 146 -0.63 -6.49 -3.19
C VAL A 146 -1.97 -6.33 -3.88
N MET A 147 -2.78 -5.33 -3.51
CA MET A 147 -4.20 -5.23 -3.86
C MET A 147 -4.52 -4.20 -4.95
N SER A 148 -3.54 -3.55 -5.57
CA SER A 148 -3.74 -2.64 -6.70
C SER A 148 -3.83 -3.38 -8.03
N ASP A 149 -4.37 -2.72 -9.04
CA ASP A 149 -4.40 -3.20 -10.40
C ASP A 149 -2.97 -3.37 -10.96
N LYS A 150 -2.75 -4.39 -11.80
CA LYS A 150 -1.43 -4.81 -12.32
C LYS A 150 -1.43 -4.89 -13.83
N ASP A 151 -0.31 -4.54 -14.43
CA ASP A 151 -0.08 -4.88 -15.82
C ASP A 151 0.37 -6.36 -15.99
N LYS A 152 0.22 -6.89 -17.20
CA LYS A 152 0.54 -8.29 -17.52
C LYS A 152 2.00 -8.66 -17.25
N LYS A 153 2.92 -7.69 -17.27
CA LYS A 153 4.36 -7.94 -17.09
C LYS A 153 4.73 -8.10 -15.62
N THR A 154 4.02 -7.40 -14.72
CA THR A 154 4.36 -7.32 -13.28
C THR A 154 3.47 -8.17 -12.39
N ILE A 155 2.39 -8.73 -12.96
CA ILE A 155 1.47 -9.57 -12.19
C ILE A 155 2.17 -10.82 -11.64
N CYS A 156 1.92 -11.14 -10.38
CA CYS A 156 2.49 -12.29 -9.67
C CYS A 156 4.03 -12.31 -9.57
N SER A 157 4.71 -11.20 -9.79
CA SER A 157 6.17 -11.14 -9.73
C SER A 157 6.60 -10.00 -8.83
N GLN A 158 6.42 -10.16 -7.52
CA GLN A 158 6.75 -9.14 -6.53
C GLN A 158 7.37 -9.77 -5.29
N THR A 159 8.45 -9.16 -4.80
CA THR A 159 9.02 -9.44 -3.49
C THR A 159 9.40 -8.11 -2.86
N PHE A 160 8.96 -7.88 -1.63
CA PHE A 160 9.31 -6.69 -0.88
C PHE A 160 9.22 -6.94 0.62
N HIS A 161 9.91 -6.10 1.39
CA HIS A 161 9.87 -6.16 2.85
C HIS A 161 8.97 -5.06 3.40
N LEU A 162 8.16 -5.42 4.35
CA LEU A 162 7.30 -4.52 5.10
C LEU A 162 7.79 -4.45 6.55
N PHE A 163 7.72 -3.26 7.15
CA PHE A 163 7.91 -3.05 8.58
C PHE A 163 6.68 -2.36 9.15
N ASP A 164 6.09 -2.96 10.20
CA ASP A 164 4.87 -2.42 10.83
C ASP A 164 5.15 -1.56 12.06
N GLY A 165 6.45 -1.26 12.31
CA GLY A 165 6.92 -0.53 13.49
C GLY A 165 7.30 -1.43 14.67
N ALA A 166 7.15 -2.74 14.54
CA ALA A 166 7.57 -3.75 15.50
C ALA A 166 8.11 -5.01 14.82
N ARG A 167 7.54 -5.38 13.66
CA ARG A 167 7.81 -6.64 12.95
C ARG A 167 8.26 -6.37 11.54
N ARG A 168 9.26 -7.14 11.09
CA ARG A 168 9.69 -7.21 9.70
C ARG A 168 9.09 -8.44 9.04
N ILE A 169 8.54 -8.25 7.86
CA ILE A 169 7.85 -9.27 7.09
C ILE A 169 8.35 -9.21 5.65
N GLU A 170 8.64 -10.34 5.04
CA GLU A 170 8.76 -10.46 3.59
C GLU A 170 7.40 -10.84 2.99
N ILE A 171 7.00 -10.12 1.95
CA ILE A 171 5.86 -10.46 1.10
C ILE A 171 6.42 -10.91 -0.24
N LYS A 172 6.04 -12.12 -0.65
CA LYS A 172 6.45 -12.69 -1.92
C LYS A 172 5.24 -13.14 -2.71
N LEU A 173 5.13 -12.69 -3.96
CA LEU A 173 4.12 -13.11 -4.90
C LEU A 173 4.77 -13.89 -6.03
N SER A 174 4.24 -15.07 -6.31
CA SER A 174 4.66 -15.95 -7.39
C SER A 174 3.47 -16.35 -8.26
N LYS A 175 3.77 -16.76 -9.48
CA LYS A 175 2.79 -17.13 -10.48
C LYS A 175 2.28 -18.55 -10.24
N ILE A 176 0.96 -18.74 -10.16
CA ILE A 176 0.34 -20.07 -10.25
C ILE A 176 -0.20 -20.27 -11.66
N LYS A 177 -1.09 -19.38 -12.14
CA LYS A 177 -1.77 -19.49 -13.42
C LYS A 177 -2.10 -18.11 -13.96
N ILE A 178 -1.75 -17.87 -15.21
CA ILE A 178 -2.19 -16.70 -15.97
C ILE A 178 -2.95 -17.20 -17.20
N GLN A 179 -4.15 -16.68 -17.39
CA GLN A 179 -5.02 -16.88 -18.54
C GLN A 179 -5.24 -15.53 -19.20
N GLU A 180 -5.88 -15.52 -20.37
CA GLU A 180 -6.14 -14.29 -21.11
C GLU A 180 -6.89 -13.25 -20.26
N ASN A 181 -7.94 -13.68 -19.56
CA ASN A 181 -8.85 -12.79 -18.82
C ASN A 181 -8.73 -12.90 -17.29
N SER A 182 -7.81 -13.72 -16.77
CA SER A 182 -7.65 -13.89 -15.33
C SER A 182 -6.24 -14.31 -14.96
N ALA A 183 -5.87 -14.04 -13.70
CA ALA A 183 -4.63 -14.53 -13.15
C ALA A 183 -4.82 -14.96 -11.69
N LYS A 184 -4.11 -16.01 -11.30
CA LYS A 184 -4.03 -16.48 -9.94
C LYS A 184 -2.57 -16.46 -9.48
N CYS A 185 -2.30 -15.70 -8.41
CA CYS A 185 -0.99 -15.61 -7.79
C CYS A 185 -1.01 -16.28 -6.42
N GLN A 186 0.05 -17.00 -6.10
CA GLN A 186 0.35 -17.41 -4.74
C GLN A 186 1.15 -16.33 -4.06
N GLY A 187 0.79 -15.99 -2.83
CA GLY A 187 1.54 -15.11 -1.97
C GLY A 187 2.01 -15.83 -0.72
N GLU A 188 3.09 -15.35 -0.16
CA GLU A 188 3.63 -15.77 1.12
C GLU A 188 3.86 -14.53 1.99
N TYR A 189 3.32 -14.57 3.21
CA TYR A 189 3.67 -13.66 4.29
C TYR A 189 4.68 -14.38 5.16
N ILE A 190 5.92 -13.93 5.18
CA ILE A 190 7.04 -14.59 5.85
C ILE A 190 7.49 -13.72 7.03
N ARG A 191 7.39 -14.26 8.24
CA ARG A 191 7.90 -13.62 9.45
C ARG A 191 9.43 -13.65 9.43
N GLU A 192 10.07 -12.48 9.50
CA GLU A 192 11.54 -12.39 9.48
C GLU A 192 12.12 -11.98 10.83
N ASP A 193 11.61 -10.89 11.43
CA ASP A 193 12.16 -10.30 12.66
C ASP A 193 11.06 -9.63 13.48
N GLY A 194 11.26 -9.49 14.78
CA GLY A 194 10.33 -8.79 15.67
C GLY A 194 9.19 -9.66 16.24
N TYR A 195 9.32 -10.97 16.20
CA TYR A 195 8.37 -11.94 16.74
C TYR A 195 8.93 -12.63 17.98
N SER A 196 8.06 -12.99 18.94
CA SER A 196 8.45 -13.83 20.06
C SER A 196 8.65 -15.29 19.63
N ASP A 197 9.32 -16.08 20.46
CA ASP A 197 9.51 -17.50 20.20
C ASP A 197 8.17 -18.25 20.08
N GLU A 198 7.16 -17.86 20.87
CA GLU A 198 5.81 -18.40 20.80
C GLU A 198 5.15 -18.07 19.45
N GLU A 199 5.24 -16.83 18.99
CA GLU A 199 4.73 -16.43 17.68
C GLU A 199 5.44 -17.20 16.54
N MET A 200 6.75 -17.44 16.67
CA MET A 200 7.51 -18.20 15.65
C MET A 200 7.15 -19.71 15.66
N LYS A 201 6.83 -20.29 16.82
CA LYS A 201 6.29 -21.66 16.94
C LYS A 201 4.93 -21.81 16.28
N GLU A 202 4.08 -20.77 16.28
CA GLU A 202 2.80 -20.79 15.58
C GLU A 202 2.94 -20.90 14.05
N GLY A 203 4.07 -20.49 13.49
CA GLY A 203 4.39 -20.57 12.07
C GLY A 203 5.22 -19.39 11.58
N LYS A 204 6.07 -19.68 10.60
CA LYS A 204 6.93 -18.68 9.96
C LYS A 204 6.34 -18.18 8.65
N VAL A 205 5.68 -19.04 7.87
CA VAL A 205 5.16 -18.75 6.53
C VAL A 205 3.65 -18.92 6.52
N PHE A 206 2.95 -17.89 6.07
CA PHE A 206 1.50 -17.88 5.93
C PHE A 206 1.13 -17.64 4.46
N PRO A 207 0.62 -18.68 3.78
CA PRO A 207 0.25 -18.57 2.38
C PRO A 207 -1.03 -17.77 2.19
N PHE A 208 -1.08 -17.02 1.11
CA PHE A 208 -2.30 -16.37 0.64
C PHE A 208 -2.42 -16.51 -0.88
N THR A 209 -3.60 -16.23 -1.41
CA THR A 209 -3.87 -16.26 -2.85
C THR A 209 -4.51 -14.96 -3.28
N VAL A 210 -4.04 -14.40 -4.40
CA VAL A 210 -4.67 -13.25 -5.04
C VAL A 210 -5.23 -13.69 -6.38
N ASN A 211 -6.53 -13.47 -6.57
CA ASN A 211 -7.19 -13.70 -7.85
C ASN A 211 -7.43 -12.36 -8.53
N TYR A 212 -7.12 -12.30 -9.81
CA TYR A 212 -7.26 -11.12 -10.66
C TYR A 212 -8.14 -11.44 -11.86
N ILE A 213 -8.89 -10.45 -12.30
CA ILE A 213 -9.64 -10.46 -13.57
C ILE A 213 -9.17 -9.30 -14.44
N MET A 214 -9.17 -9.52 -15.76
CA MET A 214 -8.85 -8.48 -16.73
C MET A 214 -9.96 -7.44 -16.75
N LYS A 215 -9.62 -6.17 -16.62
CA LYS A 215 -10.49 -5.00 -16.80
C LYS A 215 -9.77 -3.98 -17.68
N GLY A 216 -10.18 -3.90 -18.93
CA GLY A 216 -9.44 -3.16 -19.95
C GLY A 216 -8.04 -3.77 -20.13
N GLU A 217 -6.98 -2.98 -20.01
CA GLU A 217 -5.59 -3.41 -20.17
C GLU A 217 -4.92 -3.89 -18.88
N LEU A 218 -5.60 -3.81 -17.73
CA LEU A 218 -5.06 -4.14 -16.43
C LEU A 218 -5.76 -5.34 -15.80
N TYR A 219 -5.00 -6.12 -15.04
CA TYR A 219 -5.52 -7.12 -14.13
C TYR A 219 -5.95 -6.46 -12.82
N SER A 220 -7.25 -6.45 -12.56
CA SER A 220 -7.85 -5.91 -11.34
C SER A 220 -8.02 -7.02 -10.30
N VAL A 221 -7.67 -6.76 -9.05
CA VAL A 221 -7.89 -7.72 -7.96
C VAL A 221 -9.39 -8.00 -7.84
N GLU A 222 -9.76 -9.27 -7.91
CA GLU A 222 -11.09 -9.76 -7.62
C GLU A 222 -11.20 -10.17 -6.15
N SER A 223 -10.21 -10.95 -5.67
CA SER A 223 -10.18 -11.37 -4.28
C SER A 223 -8.76 -11.66 -3.78
N LEU A 224 -8.58 -11.50 -2.46
CA LEU A 224 -7.43 -11.94 -1.70
C LEU A 224 -7.92 -12.94 -0.64
N GLU A 225 -7.32 -14.12 -0.57
CA GLU A 225 -7.64 -15.15 0.43
C GLU A 225 -6.41 -15.47 1.27
N ILE A 226 -6.53 -15.34 2.59
CA ILE A 226 -5.48 -15.63 3.56
C ILE A 226 -5.92 -16.85 4.37
N LYS A 227 -5.05 -17.87 4.41
CA LYS A 227 -5.20 -19.00 5.32
C LYS A 227 -4.29 -18.75 6.52
N ALA A 228 -4.87 -18.45 7.67
CA ALA A 228 -4.15 -18.24 8.92
C ALA A 228 -4.58 -19.30 9.95
N LEU A 229 -3.84 -19.39 11.05
CA LEU A 229 -4.09 -20.33 12.14
C LEU A 229 -5.53 -20.30 12.68
N ARG A 230 -6.18 -19.13 12.64
CA ARG A 230 -7.53 -18.90 13.15
C ARG A 230 -8.62 -18.94 12.08
N GLY A 231 -8.30 -19.46 10.88
CA GLY A 231 -9.27 -19.64 9.81
C GLY A 231 -8.95 -18.95 8.50
N ARG A 232 -9.92 -18.97 7.58
CA ARG A 232 -9.82 -18.37 6.25
C ARG A 232 -10.44 -16.98 6.26
N THR A 233 -9.65 -15.98 5.91
CA THR A 233 -10.13 -14.61 5.66
C THR A 233 -10.11 -14.35 4.15
N LYS A 234 -11.21 -13.82 3.62
CA LYS A 234 -11.32 -13.43 2.21
C LYS A 234 -11.69 -11.95 2.11
N PHE A 235 -10.98 -11.24 1.26
CA PHE A 235 -11.30 -9.89 0.79
C PHE A 235 -11.86 -10.02 -0.62
N THR A 236 -13.05 -9.51 -0.88
CA THR A 236 -13.67 -9.54 -2.22
C THR A 236 -13.91 -8.10 -2.67
N LYS A 237 -13.39 -7.72 -3.84
CA LYS A 237 -13.57 -6.38 -4.42
C LYS A 237 -15.04 -6.15 -4.74
N ARG A 238 -15.53 -4.93 -4.44
CA ARG A 238 -16.88 -4.47 -4.82
C ARG A 238 -16.90 -3.85 -6.21
#